data_65cc466de6630c9f49bf552762858374
#
_entry.id   65cc466de6630c9f49bf552762858374
#
_cell.length_a   1.000
_cell.length_b   1.000
_cell.length_c   1.000
_cell.angle_alpha   90.00
_cell.angle_beta   90.00
_cell.angle_gamma   90.00
#
_symmetry.space_group_name_H-M   'P 1'
#
loop_
_entity.id
_entity.type
_entity.pdbx_description
1 polymer ?
#
loop_
_entity_poly.entity_id
_entity_poly.type
_entity_poly.pdbx_seq_one_letter_code
_entity_poly.pdbx_strand_id
1 'polypeptide(L)'
;MIISGVIPQLRTTDLKSSIRFYTTKLGLRLEFQYQDFYAGIRAGNQTFHLKLVDHKDPSIQFVENGEHFHLYLETEDVAAAAAALKAKGVSLVKDVHETPWGTKECVIQDDQGHTLYLGESR
;
A
#
# COMPACT_ATOMS: atom_id res chain seq x y z
N MET A 1 -17.49 5.38 24.41
CA MET A 1 -17.02 5.67 23.03
C MET A 1 -17.14 4.41 22.19
N ILE A 2 -17.72 4.55 21.01
CA ILE A 2 -17.85 3.42 20.08
C ILE A 2 -16.97 3.72 18.87
N ILE A 3 -16.00 2.83 18.59
CA ILE A 3 -15.13 2.96 17.41
C ILE A 3 -15.80 2.24 16.25
N SER A 4 -16.01 2.95 15.15
CA SER A 4 -16.69 2.41 13.95
C SER A 4 -15.71 1.90 12.88
N GLY A 5 -14.43 2.12 13.03
CA GLY A 5 -13.45 1.64 12.07
C GLY A 5 -12.05 2.14 12.37
N VAL A 6 -11.10 1.64 11.60
CA VAL A 6 -9.70 2.05 11.65
C VAL A 6 -9.27 2.36 10.22
N ILE A 7 -8.76 3.57 10.00
CA ILE A 7 -8.35 4.02 8.67
C ILE A 7 -6.87 4.39 8.72
N PRO A 8 -5.99 3.61 8.08
CA PRO A 8 -4.60 4.01 7.95
C PRO A 8 -4.48 5.28 7.12
N GLN A 9 -3.50 6.09 7.45
CA GLN A 9 -3.19 7.30 6.69
C GLN A 9 -1.72 7.28 6.31
N LEU A 10 -1.44 7.32 5.02
CA LEU A 10 -0.09 7.42 4.47
C LEU A 10 0.16 8.85 4.01
N ARG A 11 1.36 9.35 4.24
CA ARG A 11 1.75 10.69 3.83
C ARG A 11 2.54 10.65 2.53
N THR A 12 2.29 11.64 1.69
CA THR A 12 2.93 11.73 0.38
C THR A 12 3.31 13.18 0.10
N THR A 13 4.40 13.36 -0.63
CA THR A 13 4.80 14.68 -1.12
C THR A 13 4.25 14.99 -2.51
N ASP A 14 3.55 14.03 -3.12
CA ASP A 14 2.95 14.18 -4.44
C ASP A 14 1.66 13.36 -4.51
N LEU A 15 0.54 14.01 -4.24
CA LEU A 15 -0.75 13.32 -4.16
C LEU A 15 -1.14 12.68 -5.49
N LYS A 16 -0.94 13.37 -6.61
CA LYS A 16 -1.29 12.84 -7.94
C LYS A 16 -0.51 11.58 -8.27
N SER A 17 0.78 11.59 -7.98
CA SER A 17 1.66 10.44 -8.19
C SER A 17 1.20 9.25 -7.36
N SER A 18 0.88 9.48 -6.08
CA SER A 18 0.43 8.42 -5.20
C SER A 18 -0.93 7.86 -5.63
N ILE A 19 -1.89 8.72 -5.97
CA ILE A 19 -3.19 8.26 -6.49
C ILE A 19 -2.96 7.39 -7.73
N ARG A 20 -2.10 7.83 -8.64
CA ARG A 20 -1.80 7.07 -9.86
C ARG A 20 -1.20 5.71 -9.55
N PHE A 21 -0.27 5.67 -8.59
CA PHE A 21 0.34 4.40 -8.18
C PHE A 21 -0.72 3.42 -7.67
N TYR A 22 -1.54 3.84 -6.73
CA TYR A 22 -2.51 2.93 -6.12
C TYR A 22 -3.63 2.54 -7.07
N THR A 23 -4.05 3.42 -7.98
CA THR A 23 -5.13 3.11 -8.92
C THR A 23 -4.63 2.39 -10.17
N THR A 24 -3.50 2.82 -10.74
CA THR A 24 -2.99 2.26 -12.00
C THR A 24 -2.13 1.03 -11.78
N LYS A 25 -1.24 1.04 -10.80
CA LYS A 25 -0.32 -0.08 -10.56
C LYS A 25 -0.96 -1.16 -9.70
N LEU A 26 -1.62 -0.79 -8.62
CA LEU A 26 -2.27 -1.75 -7.73
C LEU A 26 -3.71 -2.07 -8.12
N GLY A 27 -4.31 -1.30 -9.03
CA GLY A 27 -5.67 -1.54 -9.47
C GLY A 27 -6.73 -1.23 -8.41
N LEU A 28 -6.37 -0.44 -7.41
CA LEU A 28 -7.31 -0.02 -6.37
C LEU A 28 -8.15 1.15 -6.88
N ARG A 29 -9.12 1.57 -6.10
CA ARG A 29 -10.10 2.57 -6.52
C ARG A 29 -9.96 3.86 -5.74
N LEU A 30 -9.96 5.00 -6.43
CA LEU A 30 -10.08 6.30 -5.79
C LEU A 30 -11.50 6.44 -5.26
N GLU A 31 -11.67 6.49 -3.96
CA GLU A 31 -12.98 6.59 -3.32
C GLU A 31 -13.45 8.04 -3.26
N PHE A 32 -12.54 8.94 -2.89
CA PHE A 32 -12.80 10.37 -2.86
C PHE A 32 -11.49 11.13 -2.95
N GLN A 33 -11.59 12.39 -3.34
CA GLN A 33 -10.47 13.32 -3.32
C GLN A 33 -10.97 14.68 -2.84
N TYR A 34 -10.30 15.23 -1.84
CA TYR A 34 -10.58 16.56 -1.35
C TYR A 34 -9.50 17.50 -1.83
N GLN A 35 -9.83 18.34 -2.82
CA GLN A 35 -8.90 19.27 -3.47
C GLN A 35 -7.61 18.56 -3.90
N ASP A 36 -6.45 19.18 -3.72
CA ASP A 36 -5.17 18.64 -4.18
C ASP A 36 -4.34 18.07 -3.03
N PHE A 37 -4.91 17.85 -1.86
CA PHE A 37 -4.10 17.46 -0.71
C PHE A 37 -4.62 16.30 0.12
N TYR A 38 -5.76 15.69 -0.23
CA TYR A 38 -6.26 14.54 0.52
C TYR A 38 -7.05 13.60 -0.38
N ALA A 39 -6.91 12.30 -0.16
CA ALA A 39 -7.63 11.31 -0.95
C ALA A 39 -7.90 10.06 -0.13
N GLY A 40 -8.94 9.34 -0.49
CA GLY A 40 -9.25 8.02 0.03
C GLY A 40 -9.10 6.96 -1.06
N ILE A 41 -8.42 5.88 -0.73
CA ILE A 41 -8.20 4.75 -1.62
C ILE A 41 -8.95 3.54 -1.08
N ARG A 42 -9.74 2.91 -1.94
CA ARG A 42 -10.54 1.75 -1.59
C ARG A 42 -9.79 0.47 -1.94
N ALA A 43 -9.59 -0.40 -0.95
CA ALA A 43 -8.98 -1.72 -1.12
C ALA A 43 -9.97 -2.75 -0.56
N GLY A 44 -10.62 -3.50 -1.48
CA GLY A 44 -11.70 -4.39 -1.07
C GLY A 44 -12.85 -3.60 -0.45
N ASN A 45 -13.24 -3.95 0.77
CA ASN A 45 -14.28 -3.23 1.51
C ASN A 45 -13.71 -2.29 2.57
N GLN A 46 -12.43 -1.97 2.49
CA GLN A 46 -11.74 -1.09 3.43
C GLN A 46 -11.13 0.09 2.69
N THR A 47 -10.77 1.12 3.43
CA THR A 47 -10.23 2.36 2.88
C THR A 47 -8.99 2.75 3.67
N PHE A 48 -8.00 3.30 2.99
CA PHE A 48 -6.92 4.05 3.62
C PHE A 48 -6.79 5.41 2.95
N HIS A 49 -6.16 6.35 3.63
CA HIS A 49 -6.11 7.72 3.17
C HIS A 49 -4.68 8.13 2.78
N LEU A 50 -4.60 9.06 1.85
CA LEU A 50 -3.37 9.71 1.43
C LEU A 50 -3.46 11.19 1.78
N LYS A 51 -2.45 11.70 2.47
CA LYS A 51 -2.39 13.10 2.89
C LYS A 51 -1.14 13.76 2.31
N LEU A 52 -1.34 14.87 1.61
CA LEU A 52 -0.22 15.66 1.09
C LEU A 52 0.50 16.35 2.24
N VAL A 53 1.81 16.22 2.26
CA VAL A 53 2.70 16.90 3.21
C VAL A 53 3.84 17.55 2.43
N ASP A 54 4.58 18.44 3.08
CA ASP A 54 5.62 19.23 2.40
C ASP A 54 7.01 18.61 2.46
N HIS A 55 7.17 17.52 3.18
CA HIS A 55 8.43 16.79 3.24
C HIS A 55 8.16 15.29 3.42
N LYS A 56 9.12 14.47 3.01
CA LYS A 56 8.99 13.03 3.04
C LYS A 56 8.76 12.52 4.46
N ASP A 57 7.83 11.57 4.60
CA ASP A 57 7.50 10.99 5.90
C ASP A 57 8.73 10.29 6.49
N PRO A 58 9.22 10.72 7.65
CA PRO A 58 10.41 10.10 8.24
C PRO A 58 10.21 8.64 8.68
N SER A 59 8.96 8.17 8.77
CA SER A 59 8.71 6.77 9.13
C SER A 59 9.07 5.80 7.99
N ILE A 60 9.18 6.28 6.75
CA ILE A 60 9.43 5.43 5.58
C ILE A 60 10.68 4.56 5.77
N GLN A 61 11.78 5.16 6.21
CA GLN A 61 13.02 4.41 6.40
C GLN A 61 12.92 3.36 7.50
N PHE A 62 12.12 3.61 8.53
CA PHE A 62 11.93 2.64 9.62
C PHE A 62 11.09 1.45 9.15
N VAL A 63 10.03 1.70 8.41
CA VAL A 63 9.19 0.65 7.85
C VAL A 63 9.98 -0.18 6.83
N GLU A 64 10.81 0.46 6.03
CA GLU A 64 11.70 -0.22 5.07
C GLU A 64 12.63 -1.20 5.80
N ASN A 65 13.09 -0.85 6.98
CA ASN A 65 13.97 -1.70 7.79
C ASN A 65 13.21 -2.71 8.67
N GLY A 66 11.91 -2.85 8.49
CA GLY A 66 11.11 -3.81 9.24
C GLY A 66 10.66 -3.32 10.61
N GLU A 67 10.79 -2.03 10.87
CA GLU A 67 10.37 -1.39 12.13
C GLU A 67 9.07 -0.64 11.91
N HIS A 68 8.41 -0.20 12.99
CA HIS A 68 7.18 0.57 12.94
C HIS A 68 5.97 -0.23 12.45
N PHE A 69 4.90 0.47 12.11
CA PHE A 69 3.69 -0.14 11.57
C PHE A 69 3.84 -0.41 10.07
N HIS A 70 3.26 -1.51 9.63
CA HIS A 70 3.29 -1.93 8.24
C HIS A 70 1.87 -1.97 7.69
N LEU A 71 1.69 -1.56 6.44
CA LEU A 71 0.44 -1.77 5.73
C LEU A 71 0.52 -3.13 5.04
N TYR A 72 -0.42 -4.00 5.39
CA TYR A 72 -0.50 -5.36 4.87
C TYR A 72 -1.81 -5.49 4.09
N LEU A 73 -1.69 -5.75 2.79
CA LEU A 73 -2.83 -5.91 1.90
C LEU A 73 -3.05 -7.39 1.66
N GLU A 74 -4.26 -7.86 1.92
CA GLU A 74 -4.62 -9.25 1.68
C GLU A 74 -5.14 -9.43 0.27
N THR A 75 -4.74 -10.51 -0.38
CA THR A 75 -5.21 -10.91 -1.70
C THR A 75 -5.49 -12.39 -1.71
N GLU A 76 -6.32 -12.85 -2.63
CA GLU A 76 -6.63 -14.27 -2.75
C GLU A 76 -5.52 -15.04 -3.46
N ASP A 77 -4.72 -14.37 -4.29
CA ASP A 77 -3.67 -15.01 -5.10
C ASP A 77 -2.49 -14.05 -5.22
N VAL A 78 -1.51 -14.22 -4.35
CA VAL A 78 -0.34 -13.31 -4.31
C VAL A 78 0.56 -13.51 -5.53
N ALA A 79 0.63 -14.72 -6.09
CA ALA A 79 1.41 -14.96 -7.30
C ALA A 79 0.84 -14.19 -8.50
N ALA A 80 -0.48 -14.20 -8.65
CA ALA A 80 -1.15 -13.43 -9.69
C ALA A 80 -0.99 -11.92 -9.47
N ALA A 81 -1.08 -11.46 -8.21
CA ALA A 81 -0.87 -10.05 -7.87
C ALA A 81 0.55 -9.63 -8.21
N ALA A 82 1.55 -10.42 -7.85
CA ALA A 82 2.95 -10.13 -8.14
C ALA A 82 3.19 -10.05 -9.65
N ALA A 83 2.63 -10.99 -10.41
CA ALA A 83 2.76 -10.99 -11.88
C ALA A 83 2.14 -9.73 -12.50
N ALA A 84 0.96 -9.33 -12.03
CA ALA A 84 0.28 -8.12 -12.51
C ALA A 84 1.11 -6.87 -12.20
N LEU A 85 1.70 -6.79 -11.02
CA LEU A 85 2.55 -5.67 -10.64
C LEU A 85 3.81 -5.59 -11.50
N LYS A 86 4.48 -6.73 -11.72
CA LYS A 86 5.64 -6.79 -12.60
C LYS A 86 5.30 -6.34 -14.02
N ALA A 87 4.14 -6.76 -14.52
CA ALA A 87 3.69 -6.39 -15.87
C ALA A 87 3.47 -4.88 -15.99
N LYS A 88 3.16 -4.20 -14.89
CA LYS A 88 2.99 -2.74 -14.85
C LYS A 88 4.26 -2.00 -14.47
N GLY A 89 5.39 -2.69 -14.44
CA GLY A 89 6.69 -2.08 -14.18
C GLY A 89 7.02 -1.85 -12.71
N VAL A 90 6.29 -2.47 -11.78
CA VAL A 90 6.59 -2.38 -10.36
C VAL A 90 7.66 -3.40 -10.01
N SER A 91 8.76 -2.95 -9.42
CA SER A 91 9.81 -3.83 -8.92
C SER A 91 9.43 -4.35 -7.54
N LEU A 92 9.59 -5.65 -7.33
CA LEU A 92 9.34 -6.24 -6.02
C LEU A 92 10.58 -6.09 -5.14
N VAL A 93 10.39 -5.58 -3.93
CA VAL A 93 11.46 -5.54 -2.92
C VAL A 93 11.82 -6.97 -2.51
N LYS A 94 10.79 -7.80 -2.35
CA LYS A 94 10.95 -9.23 -2.12
C LYS A 94 9.90 -9.96 -2.91
N ASP A 95 10.34 -10.93 -3.73
CA ASP A 95 9.43 -11.71 -4.57
C ASP A 95 8.59 -12.67 -3.72
N VAL A 96 7.64 -13.33 -4.36
CA VAL A 96 6.74 -14.25 -3.68
C VAL A 96 7.55 -15.30 -2.92
N HIS A 97 7.26 -15.45 -1.65
CA HIS A 97 7.92 -16.39 -0.76
C HIS A 97 6.94 -16.90 0.29
N GLU A 98 7.24 -18.05 0.85
CA GLU A 98 6.45 -18.60 1.95
C GLU A 98 7.00 -18.09 3.29
N THR A 99 6.09 -17.82 4.22
CA THR A 99 6.44 -17.42 5.58
C THR A 99 6.44 -18.64 6.51
N PRO A 100 7.17 -18.57 7.64
CA PRO A 100 7.13 -19.66 8.63
C PRO A 100 5.74 -19.94 9.18
N TRP A 101 4.83 -18.97 9.16
CA TRP A 101 3.46 -19.13 9.66
C TRP A 101 2.47 -19.56 8.59
N GLY A 102 2.94 -19.95 7.42
CA GLY A 102 2.15 -20.65 6.40
C GLY A 102 1.38 -19.77 5.44
N THR A 103 1.81 -18.52 5.25
CA THR A 103 1.25 -17.64 4.22
C THR A 103 2.27 -17.44 3.10
N LYS A 104 1.79 -16.95 1.95
CA LYS A 104 2.65 -16.49 0.86
C LYS A 104 2.58 -14.98 0.79
N GLU A 105 3.70 -14.33 0.63
CA GLU A 105 3.80 -12.87 0.63
C GLU A 105 4.76 -12.39 -0.45
N CYS A 106 4.58 -11.14 -0.86
CA CYS A 106 5.60 -10.37 -1.57
C CYS A 106 5.63 -8.97 -0.98
N VAL A 107 6.69 -8.23 -1.26
CA VAL A 107 6.90 -6.89 -0.70
C VAL A 107 7.17 -5.91 -1.83
N ILE A 108 6.48 -4.79 -1.82
CA ILE A 108 6.67 -3.71 -2.79
C ILE A 108 6.87 -2.39 -2.06
N GLN A 109 7.24 -1.36 -2.82
CA GLN A 109 7.22 0.01 -2.35
C GLN A 109 6.32 0.83 -3.26
N ASP A 110 5.63 1.82 -2.67
CA ASP A 110 4.85 2.75 -3.46
C ASP A 110 5.76 3.86 -4.05
N ASP A 111 5.14 4.86 -4.66
CA ASP A 111 5.86 5.96 -5.31
C ASP A 111 6.65 6.85 -4.33
N GLN A 112 6.35 6.79 -3.05
CA GLN A 112 7.03 7.55 -2.00
C GLN A 112 8.07 6.72 -1.25
N GLY A 113 8.09 5.41 -1.49
CA GLY A 113 8.97 4.48 -0.77
C GLY A 113 8.31 3.82 0.44
N HIS A 114 7.01 4.03 0.66
CA HIS A 114 6.30 3.26 1.68
C HIS A 114 6.34 1.78 1.33
N THR A 115 6.75 0.96 2.26
CA THR A 115 6.83 -0.49 2.08
C THR A 115 5.46 -1.10 2.34
N LEU A 116 4.96 -1.85 1.36
CA LEU A 116 3.67 -2.52 1.43
C LEU A 116 3.88 -4.03 1.34
N TYR A 117 3.19 -4.76 2.21
CA TYR A 117 3.17 -6.21 2.17
C TYR A 117 1.90 -6.68 1.48
N LEU A 118 2.02 -7.64 0.59
CA LEU A 118 0.86 -8.31 -0.01
C LEU A 118 0.93 -9.79 0.37
N GLY A 119 -0.16 -10.31 0.90
CA GLY A 119 -0.18 -11.68 1.35
C GLY A 119 -1.50 -12.38 1.08
N GLU A 120 -1.43 -13.70 0.95
CA GLU A 120 -2.62 -14.53 0.82
C GLU A 120 -3.24 -14.78 2.19
N SER A 121 -4.56 -14.74 2.23
CA SER A 121 -5.30 -15.28 3.37
C SER A 121 -5.06 -16.78 3.47
N ARG A 122 -4.95 -17.25 4.66
CA ARG A 122 -4.75 -18.65 4.94
C ARG A 122 -6.02 -19.44 4.65
#